data_d9cf6e18573bfaac1759ad136b1e2363
#
_entry.id   d9cf6e18573bfaac1759ad136b1e2363
#
_cell.length_a   1.000
_cell.length_b   1.000
_cell.length_c   1.000
_cell.angle_alpha   90.00
_cell.angle_beta   90.00
_cell.angle_gamma   90.00
#
_symmetry.space_group_name_H-M   'P 1'
#
loop_
_entity.id
_entity.type
_entity.pdbx_description
1 polymer ?
#
loop_
_entity_poly.entity_id
_entity_poly.type
_entity_poly.pdbx_seq_one_letter_code
_entity_poly.pdbx_strand_id
1 'polypeptide(L)'
;MAVSPDGKEIAMVIRGDVFVTSTEYKTTRRITNTPEQERGVSFSKDGRELYYAAERGGCWGVWRTVLTEKNDKLFTYATRTREELFSEPGRTSFQPIVSPDGKWVAYLRDRTELVVRATKGGDVKSLLRGANYSYQDGDQSFAWSPDSEYLLTEYQADGGWNNTDIALIEVSSGKVTDLTESGYSDGSFRWALG
;
A
#
# COMPACT_ATOMS: atom_id res chain seq x y z
N MET A 1 2.14 9.88 -1.87
CA MET A 1 0.99 10.81 -1.87
C MET A 1 -0.24 10.06 -2.34
N ALA A 2 -1.38 10.26 -1.70
CA ALA A 2 -2.66 9.66 -2.06
C ALA A 2 -3.78 10.69 -1.95
N VAL A 3 -4.79 10.58 -2.85
CA VAL A 3 -5.99 11.42 -2.82
C VAL A 3 -7.12 10.59 -2.19
N SER A 4 -7.92 11.22 -1.32
CA SER A 4 -9.10 10.57 -0.74
C SER A 4 -10.13 10.19 -1.82
N PRO A 5 -10.96 9.16 -1.61
CA PRO A 5 -11.92 8.70 -2.61
C PRO A 5 -12.92 9.77 -3.06
N ASP A 6 -13.25 10.72 -2.19
CA ASP A 6 -14.15 11.84 -2.50
C ASP A 6 -13.40 13.07 -3.07
N GLY A 7 -12.07 12.99 -3.23
CA GLY A 7 -11.23 14.06 -3.76
C GLY A 7 -11.01 15.24 -2.81
N LYS A 8 -11.49 15.19 -1.56
CA LYS A 8 -11.46 16.33 -0.64
C LYS A 8 -10.21 16.45 0.21
N GLU A 9 -9.42 15.39 0.26
CA GLU A 9 -8.18 15.35 1.04
C GLU A 9 -7.04 14.74 0.24
N ILE A 10 -5.83 15.21 0.52
CA ILE A 10 -4.58 14.64 0.01
C ILE A 10 -3.73 14.25 1.21
N ALA A 11 -3.36 12.98 1.29
CA ALA A 11 -2.40 12.47 2.24
C ALA A 11 -0.99 12.45 1.63
N MET A 12 0.01 12.82 2.43
CA MET A 12 1.40 12.87 2.01
C MET A 12 2.33 12.61 3.18
N VAL A 13 3.54 12.16 2.89
CA VAL A 13 4.61 12.06 3.87
C VAL A 13 5.56 13.25 3.68
N ILE A 14 5.80 14.01 4.74
CA ILE A 14 6.70 15.16 4.75
C ILE A 14 7.65 14.99 5.93
N ARG A 15 8.96 14.91 5.66
CA ARG A 15 10.01 14.74 6.67
C ARG A 15 9.78 13.54 7.62
N GLY A 16 9.23 12.46 7.08
CA GLY A 16 8.97 11.24 7.84
C GLY A 16 7.61 11.18 8.53
N ASP A 17 6.82 12.26 8.54
CA ASP A 17 5.47 12.25 9.12
C ASP A 17 4.37 12.26 8.07
N VAL A 18 3.24 11.66 8.42
CA VAL A 18 2.03 11.69 7.60
C VAL A 18 1.23 12.95 7.89
N PHE A 19 0.91 13.65 6.81
CA PHE A 19 0.03 14.82 6.82
C PHE A 19 -1.16 14.60 5.90
N VAL A 20 -2.30 15.19 6.25
CA VAL A 20 -3.48 15.27 5.40
C VAL A 20 -3.85 16.73 5.23
N THR A 21 -4.03 17.16 3.98
CA THR A 21 -4.46 18.52 3.63
C THR A 21 -5.78 18.49 2.90
N SER A 22 -6.63 19.48 3.16
CA SER A 22 -7.88 19.66 2.41
C SER A 22 -7.59 20.23 1.01
N THR A 23 -8.35 19.77 0.01
CA THR A 23 -8.33 20.34 -1.35
C THR A 23 -9.22 21.58 -1.46
N GLU A 24 -10.19 21.73 -0.57
CA GLU A 24 -11.18 22.84 -0.58
C GLU A 24 -10.78 24.01 0.34
N TYR A 25 -10.03 23.71 1.43
CA TYR A 25 -9.72 24.69 2.47
C TYR A 25 -8.23 24.69 2.79
N LYS A 26 -7.72 25.81 3.30
CA LYS A 26 -6.32 25.95 3.74
C LYS A 26 -6.08 25.28 5.11
N THR A 27 -6.45 24.01 5.21
CA THR A 27 -6.33 23.22 6.45
C THR A 27 -5.45 22.01 6.20
N THR A 28 -4.40 21.89 6.98
CA THR A 28 -3.51 20.73 6.99
C THR A 28 -3.39 20.19 8.40
N ARG A 29 -3.50 18.89 8.55
CA ARG A 29 -3.33 18.20 9.83
C ARG A 29 -2.18 17.22 9.76
N ARG A 30 -1.32 17.24 10.77
CA ARG A 30 -0.33 16.20 11.01
C ARG A 30 -1.04 15.01 11.65
N ILE A 31 -0.90 13.84 11.04
CA ILE A 31 -1.55 12.59 11.48
C ILE A 31 -0.63 11.83 12.42
N THR A 32 0.65 11.70 12.07
CA THR A 32 1.66 11.08 12.92
C THR A 32 2.56 12.15 13.52
N ASN A 33 3.07 11.90 14.72
CA ASN A 33 3.98 12.78 15.43
C ASN A 33 4.93 11.93 16.26
N THR A 34 5.82 11.22 15.60
CA THR A 34 6.78 10.31 16.21
C THR A 34 8.20 10.70 15.82
N PRO A 35 9.22 10.31 16.57
CA PRO A 35 10.62 10.51 16.16
C PRO A 35 11.04 9.57 15.03
N GLU A 36 10.21 8.58 14.71
CA GLU A 36 10.45 7.55 13.72
C GLU A 36 9.94 8.00 12.34
N GLN A 37 10.07 7.15 11.33
CA GLN A 37 9.72 7.50 9.96
C GLN A 37 8.47 6.79 9.48
N GLU A 38 7.68 7.49 8.66
CA GLU A 38 6.58 6.96 7.88
C GLU A 38 6.87 7.06 6.38
N ARG A 39 6.31 6.11 5.59
CA ARG A 39 6.44 6.05 4.13
C ARG A 39 5.17 5.53 3.49
N GLY A 40 4.93 5.96 2.25
CA GLY A 40 3.80 5.50 1.46
C GLY A 40 2.47 5.71 2.18
N VAL A 41 1.47 6.19 1.49
CA VAL A 41 0.14 6.40 2.07
C VAL A 41 -0.93 5.91 1.11
N SER A 42 -2.00 5.31 1.62
CA SER A 42 -3.16 4.87 0.85
C SER A 42 -4.43 5.02 1.69
N PHE A 43 -5.48 5.63 1.12
CA PHE A 43 -6.78 5.73 1.78
C PHE A 43 -7.58 4.44 1.61
N SER A 44 -8.41 4.13 2.60
CA SER A 44 -9.51 3.18 2.42
C SER A 44 -10.55 3.73 1.44
N LYS A 45 -11.36 2.83 0.86
CA LYS A 45 -12.40 3.20 -0.11
C LYS A 45 -13.44 4.19 0.43
N ASP A 46 -13.72 4.13 1.71
CA ASP A 46 -14.66 5.04 2.39
C ASP A 46 -13.99 6.30 2.94
N GLY A 47 -12.68 6.46 2.77
CA GLY A 47 -11.90 7.59 3.25
C GLY A 47 -11.71 7.64 4.77
N ARG A 48 -12.12 6.61 5.52
CA ARG A 48 -12.10 6.61 6.99
C ARG A 48 -10.85 6.02 7.60
N GLU A 49 -10.03 5.35 6.80
CA GLU A 49 -8.77 4.76 7.22
C GLU A 49 -7.64 5.24 6.29
N LEU A 50 -6.48 5.48 6.86
CA LEU A 50 -5.27 5.84 6.15
C LEU A 50 -4.19 4.84 6.50
N TYR A 51 -3.73 4.09 5.52
CA TYR A 51 -2.67 3.09 5.62
C TYR A 51 -1.32 3.69 5.24
N TYR A 52 -0.27 3.32 5.94
CA TYR A 52 1.12 3.74 5.66
C TYR A 52 2.09 2.73 6.27
N ALA A 53 3.31 2.71 5.73
CA ALA A 53 4.42 2.01 6.40
C ALA A 53 5.00 2.93 7.46
N ALA A 54 5.26 2.41 8.65
CA ALA A 54 5.87 3.15 9.74
C ALA A 54 6.88 2.30 10.51
N GLU A 55 7.96 2.94 10.92
CA GLU A 55 8.90 2.37 11.88
C GLU A 55 8.35 2.58 13.28
N ARG A 56 8.35 1.53 14.10
CA ARG A 56 8.00 1.59 15.52
C ARG A 56 8.90 0.63 16.29
N GLY A 57 9.69 1.18 17.21
CA GLY A 57 10.63 0.38 18.00
C GLY A 57 11.70 -0.32 17.16
N GLY A 58 12.17 0.31 16.07
CA GLY A 58 13.18 -0.24 15.16
C GLY A 58 12.65 -1.32 14.19
N CYS A 59 11.34 -1.52 14.12
CA CYS A 59 10.71 -2.46 13.19
C CYS A 59 9.72 -1.75 12.28
N TRP A 60 9.84 -1.96 10.96
CA TRP A 60 8.88 -1.46 9.99
C TRP A 60 7.63 -2.34 9.92
N GLY A 61 6.47 -1.71 9.90
CA GLY A 61 5.19 -2.38 9.72
C GLY A 61 4.22 -1.54 8.91
N VAL A 62 3.17 -2.16 8.39
CA VAL A 62 2.02 -1.41 7.87
C VAL A 62 1.12 -1.06 9.03
N TRP A 63 0.88 0.21 9.20
CA TRP A 63 0.00 0.80 10.20
C TRP A 63 -1.21 1.43 9.54
N ARG A 64 -2.26 1.62 10.31
CA ARG A 64 -3.39 2.41 9.85
C ARG A 64 -3.84 3.39 10.92
N THR A 65 -4.25 4.58 10.50
CA THR A 65 -4.97 5.54 11.33
C THR A 65 -6.43 5.56 10.93
N VAL A 66 -7.32 5.42 11.90
CA VAL A 66 -8.77 5.28 11.72
C VAL A 66 -9.50 6.48 12.33
N LEU A 67 -10.52 7.01 11.64
CA LEU A 67 -11.48 7.96 12.21
C LEU A 67 -12.40 7.22 13.18
N THR A 68 -12.31 7.52 14.48
CA THR A 68 -13.06 6.80 15.52
C THR A 68 -14.48 7.32 15.70
N GLU A 69 -14.71 8.60 15.48
CA GLU A 69 -16.03 9.21 15.64
C GLU A 69 -16.90 8.97 14.39
N LYS A 70 -18.12 8.51 14.59
CA LYS A 70 -19.04 8.17 13.48
C LYS A 70 -19.34 9.37 12.57
N ASN A 71 -19.39 10.56 13.12
CA ASN A 71 -19.70 11.79 12.39
C ASN A 71 -18.49 12.40 11.68
N ASP A 72 -17.28 12.01 12.04
CA ASP A 72 -16.08 12.47 11.37
C ASP A 72 -15.97 11.82 9.99
N LYS A 73 -15.84 12.63 8.95
CA LYS A 73 -15.70 12.18 7.56
C LYS A 73 -14.36 12.49 6.94
N LEU A 74 -13.64 13.44 7.52
CA LEU A 74 -12.36 13.96 7.01
C LEU A 74 -11.32 13.94 8.11
N PHE A 75 -10.10 13.54 7.76
CA PHE A 75 -8.97 13.56 8.70
C PHE A 75 -8.59 14.97 9.12
N THR A 76 -8.71 15.97 8.22
CA THR A 76 -8.37 17.37 8.50
C THR A 76 -9.20 17.97 9.63
N TYR A 77 -10.42 17.51 9.83
CA TYR A 77 -11.36 17.99 10.86
C TYR A 77 -11.72 16.94 11.90
N ALA A 78 -11.07 15.78 11.88
CA ALA A 78 -11.42 14.69 12.77
C ALA A 78 -11.25 15.07 14.25
N THR A 79 -12.24 14.74 15.06
CA THR A 79 -12.22 14.94 16.50
C THR A 79 -11.19 14.01 17.16
N ARG A 80 -11.21 12.73 16.73
CA ARG A 80 -10.30 11.70 17.23
C ARG A 80 -9.88 10.74 16.12
N THR A 81 -8.64 10.29 16.24
CA THR A 81 -8.09 9.22 15.41
C THR A 81 -7.43 8.18 16.30
N ARG A 82 -7.32 6.95 15.80
CA ARG A 82 -6.60 5.87 16.46
C ARG A 82 -5.64 5.23 15.47
N GLU A 83 -4.38 5.14 15.87
CA GLU A 83 -3.36 4.39 15.14
C GLU A 83 -3.32 2.95 15.65
N GLU A 84 -3.18 1.99 14.74
CA GLU A 84 -3.05 0.58 15.06
C GLU A 84 -2.20 -0.16 14.02
N LEU A 85 -1.48 -1.19 14.46
CA LEU A 85 -0.71 -2.06 13.57
C LEU A 85 -1.67 -2.88 12.71
N PHE A 86 -1.47 -2.85 11.39
CA PHE A 86 -2.26 -3.62 10.43
C PHE A 86 -1.54 -4.88 9.97
N SER A 87 -0.23 -4.83 9.69
CA SER A 87 0.55 -6.02 9.30
C SER A 87 0.81 -6.96 10.46
N GLU A 88 1.48 -8.08 10.20
CA GLU A 88 1.84 -9.04 11.24
C GLU A 88 2.94 -8.47 12.16
N PRO A 89 2.82 -8.66 13.48
CA PRO A 89 3.86 -8.25 14.42
C PRO A 89 5.19 -8.95 14.13
N GLY A 90 6.29 -8.21 14.23
CA GLY A 90 7.63 -8.75 14.06
C GLY A 90 8.03 -9.08 12.61
N ARG A 91 7.20 -8.75 11.63
CA ARG A 91 7.53 -8.85 10.20
C ARG A 91 7.70 -7.45 9.63
N THR A 92 8.76 -7.27 8.86
CA THR A 92 9.00 -6.01 8.13
C THR A 92 8.01 -5.87 6.99
N SER A 93 7.27 -4.75 6.95
CA SER A 93 6.21 -4.54 5.94
C SER A 93 6.20 -3.11 5.42
N PHE A 94 6.01 -2.97 4.08
CA PHE A 94 6.10 -1.69 3.37
C PHE A 94 5.02 -1.52 2.32
N GLN A 95 4.85 -0.29 1.84
CA GLN A 95 4.14 0.09 0.63
C GLN A 95 2.68 -0.44 0.57
N PRO A 96 1.84 -0.09 1.54
CA PRO A 96 0.44 -0.52 1.53
C PRO A 96 -0.35 0.17 0.42
N ILE A 97 -1.09 -0.61 -0.37
CA ILE A 97 -2.02 -0.11 -1.40
C ILE A 97 -3.36 -0.79 -1.21
N VAL A 98 -4.39 0.00 -0.92
CA VAL A 98 -5.76 -0.49 -0.77
C VAL A 98 -6.35 -0.82 -2.13
N SER A 99 -7.07 -1.94 -2.25
CA SER A 99 -7.77 -2.30 -3.47
C SER A 99 -8.92 -1.33 -3.79
N PRO A 100 -9.26 -1.09 -5.07
CA PRO A 100 -10.35 -0.20 -5.46
C PRO A 100 -11.72 -0.55 -4.85
N ASP A 101 -11.98 -1.84 -4.61
CA ASP A 101 -13.21 -2.29 -3.94
C ASP A 101 -13.17 -2.10 -2.41
N GLY A 102 -12.00 -1.79 -1.84
CA GLY A 102 -11.80 -1.53 -0.41
C GLY A 102 -11.75 -2.78 0.46
N LYS A 103 -11.67 -3.98 -0.13
CA LYS A 103 -11.68 -5.23 0.65
C LYS A 103 -10.30 -5.70 1.08
N TRP A 104 -9.26 -5.31 0.34
CA TRP A 104 -7.90 -5.81 0.51
C TRP A 104 -6.89 -4.67 0.64
N VAL A 105 -5.78 -4.96 1.31
CA VAL A 105 -4.55 -4.17 1.27
C VAL A 105 -3.45 -5.07 0.75
N ALA A 106 -2.81 -4.69 -0.35
CA ALA A 106 -1.58 -5.31 -0.83
C ALA A 106 -0.39 -4.59 -0.20
N TYR A 107 0.64 -5.33 0.19
CA TYR A 107 1.88 -4.77 0.72
C TYR A 107 3.06 -5.73 0.55
N LEU A 108 4.27 -5.19 0.61
CA LEU A 108 5.49 -5.98 0.62
C LEU A 108 5.80 -6.44 2.04
N ARG A 109 6.09 -7.73 2.19
CA ARG A 109 6.56 -8.34 3.43
C ARG A 109 8.00 -8.82 3.24
N ASP A 110 8.86 -8.49 4.21
CA ASP A 110 10.28 -8.86 4.24
C ASP A 110 11.02 -8.54 2.92
N ARG A 111 10.59 -7.49 2.21
CA ARG A 111 11.17 -6.98 0.95
C ARG A 111 11.10 -7.92 -0.27
N THR A 112 10.67 -9.15 -0.11
CA THR A 112 10.72 -10.18 -1.15
C THR A 112 9.39 -10.86 -1.40
N GLU A 113 8.36 -10.49 -0.66
CA GLU A 113 7.09 -11.16 -0.72
C GLU A 113 5.94 -10.16 -0.90
N LEU A 114 5.18 -10.28 -1.98
CA LEU A 114 3.95 -9.54 -2.19
C LEU A 114 2.79 -10.31 -1.55
N VAL A 115 2.12 -9.66 -0.62
CA VAL A 115 1.02 -10.25 0.14
C VAL A 115 -0.24 -9.39 0.08
N VAL A 116 -1.39 -10.00 0.37
CA VAL A 116 -2.65 -9.29 0.59
C VAL A 116 -3.27 -9.68 1.93
N ARG A 117 -3.91 -8.74 2.57
CA ARG A 117 -4.70 -8.94 3.79
C ARG A 117 -6.05 -8.23 3.66
N ALA A 118 -7.11 -8.85 4.15
CA ALA A 118 -8.41 -8.20 4.18
C ALA A 118 -8.37 -6.95 5.08
N THR A 119 -9.02 -5.84 4.66
CA THR A 119 -9.10 -4.60 5.45
C THR A 119 -9.72 -4.80 6.82
N LYS A 120 -10.61 -5.77 6.95
CA LYS A 120 -11.22 -6.17 8.23
C LYS A 120 -10.31 -7.01 9.13
N GLY A 121 -9.09 -7.31 8.69
CA GLY A 121 -8.16 -8.21 9.38
C GLY A 121 -8.30 -9.67 8.91
N GLY A 122 -7.68 -10.58 9.64
CA GLY A 122 -7.61 -12.01 9.28
C GLY A 122 -6.22 -12.41 8.80
N ASP A 123 -6.14 -13.59 8.18
CA ASP A 123 -4.88 -14.15 7.70
C ASP A 123 -4.31 -13.37 6.51
N VAL A 124 -3.00 -13.38 6.43
CA VAL A 124 -2.26 -12.80 5.29
C VAL A 124 -2.09 -13.87 4.23
N LYS A 125 -2.47 -13.54 2.99
CA LYS A 125 -2.28 -14.38 1.83
C LYS A 125 -1.03 -13.96 1.07
N SER A 126 -0.08 -14.89 0.91
CA SER A 126 1.09 -14.70 0.05
C SER A 126 0.68 -14.88 -1.42
N LEU A 127 1.02 -13.91 -2.26
CA LEU A 127 0.76 -13.96 -3.69
C LEU A 127 2.01 -14.25 -4.50
N LEU A 128 3.13 -13.66 -4.12
CA LEU A 128 4.41 -13.83 -4.80
C LEU A 128 5.53 -13.87 -3.77
N ARG A 129 6.37 -14.90 -3.81
CA ARG A 129 7.45 -15.09 -2.84
C ARG A 129 8.78 -15.29 -3.53
N GLY A 130 9.79 -14.47 -3.15
CA GLY A 130 11.17 -14.64 -3.57
C GLY A 130 11.48 -14.31 -5.02
N ALA A 131 10.48 -13.97 -5.82
CA ALA A 131 10.63 -13.55 -7.21
C ALA A 131 10.70 -12.01 -7.35
N ASN A 132 10.79 -11.32 -6.23
CA ASN A 132 10.96 -9.88 -6.12
C ASN A 132 12.09 -9.57 -5.18
N TYR A 133 12.90 -8.61 -5.51
CA TYR A 133 13.93 -8.13 -4.62
C TYR A 133 13.94 -6.60 -4.59
N SER A 134 13.50 -6.07 -3.47
CA SER A 134 13.56 -4.64 -3.21
C SER A 134 14.87 -4.32 -2.50
N TYR A 135 15.75 -3.55 -3.15
CA TYR A 135 16.97 -3.04 -2.53
C TYR A 135 16.69 -1.87 -1.61
N GLN A 136 15.69 -1.08 -1.98
CA GLN A 136 15.24 0.08 -1.22
C GLN A 136 13.77 -0.08 -0.87
N ASP A 137 13.38 0.48 0.25
CA ASP A 137 12.00 0.43 0.67
C ASP A 137 11.10 1.17 -0.33
N GLY A 138 10.15 0.46 -0.93
CA GLY A 138 9.17 1.02 -1.85
C GLY A 138 9.63 1.15 -3.30
N ASP A 139 10.70 0.49 -3.69
CA ASP A 139 11.18 0.46 -5.09
C ASP A 139 10.46 -0.57 -5.97
N GLN A 140 9.65 -1.45 -5.37
CA GLN A 140 8.89 -2.41 -6.16
C GLN A 140 7.58 -1.83 -6.68
N SER A 141 7.35 -1.99 -7.98
CA SER A 141 6.11 -1.56 -8.62
C SER A 141 5.07 -2.67 -8.57
N PHE A 142 3.89 -2.38 -8.01
CA PHE A 142 2.70 -3.20 -8.15
C PHE A 142 1.44 -2.32 -8.14
N ALA A 143 0.40 -2.76 -8.84
CA ALA A 143 -0.84 -2.01 -8.98
C ALA A 143 -2.06 -2.93 -9.07
N TRP A 144 -3.12 -2.56 -8.35
CA TRP A 144 -4.42 -3.20 -8.43
C TRP A 144 -5.10 -2.97 -9.78
N SER A 145 -5.75 -3.99 -10.32
CA SER A 145 -6.72 -3.81 -11.39
C SER A 145 -7.94 -3.00 -10.91
N PRO A 146 -8.63 -2.28 -11.80
CA PRO A 146 -9.83 -1.50 -11.43
C PRO A 146 -10.96 -2.32 -10.78
N ASP A 147 -11.09 -3.60 -11.16
CA ASP A 147 -12.05 -4.55 -10.59
C ASP A 147 -11.58 -5.20 -9.27
N SER A 148 -10.32 -4.97 -8.87
CA SER A 148 -9.69 -5.57 -7.68
C SER A 148 -9.48 -7.08 -7.74
N GLU A 149 -9.59 -7.70 -8.91
CA GLU A 149 -9.42 -9.14 -9.07
C GLU A 149 -7.95 -9.51 -9.31
N TYR A 150 -7.14 -8.56 -9.83
CA TYR A 150 -5.76 -8.80 -10.21
C TYR A 150 -4.80 -7.76 -9.62
N LEU A 151 -3.52 -8.16 -9.56
CA LEU A 151 -2.37 -7.29 -9.35
C LEU A 151 -1.41 -7.43 -10.52
N LEU A 152 -0.93 -6.30 -11.07
CA LEU A 152 0.26 -6.25 -11.89
C LEU A 152 1.46 -5.99 -11.00
N THR A 153 2.57 -6.65 -11.25
CA THR A 153 3.82 -6.46 -10.53
C THR A 153 5.03 -6.75 -11.41
N GLU A 154 6.12 -6.08 -11.15
CA GLU A 154 7.43 -6.51 -11.63
C GLU A 154 7.84 -7.76 -10.87
N TYR A 155 8.44 -8.75 -11.57
CA TYR A 155 8.94 -9.94 -10.94
C TYR A 155 10.15 -10.52 -11.72
N GLN A 156 10.96 -11.33 -11.06
CA GLN A 156 12.11 -11.99 -11.65
C GLN A 156 11.77 -13.47 -11.88
N ALA A 157 11.37 -13.81 -13.11
CA ALA A 157 10.88 -15.13 -13.47
C ALA A 157 11.92 -16.23 -13.20
N ASP A 158 13.18 -15.97 -13.50
CA ASP A 158 14.28 -16.95 -13.43
C ASP A 158 15.25 -16.71 -12.26
N GLY A 159 14.89 -15.81 -11.32
CA GLY A 159 15.81 -15.41 -10.26
C GLY A 159 17.05 -14.65 -10.75
N GLY A 160 17.07 -14.25 -12.02
CA GLY A 160 18.14 -13.50 -12.66
C GLY A 160 18.08 -12.01 -12.33
N TRP A 161 19.23 -11.43 -12.02
CA TRP A 161 19.39 -10.06 -11.56
C TRP A 161 18.98 -8.97 -12.56
N ASN A 162 18.93 -9.28 -13.85
CA ASN A 162 18.74 -8.32 -14.92
C ASN A 162 17.58 -8.69 -15.86
N ASN A 163 16.72 -9.59 -15.45
CA ASN A 163 15.56 -9.99 -16.23
C ASN A 163 14.31 -9.80 -15.38
N THR A 164 13.75 -8.61 -15.44
CA THR A 164 12.50 -8.28 -14.74
C THR A 164 11.37 -8.32 -15.74
N ASP A 165 10.42 -9.21 -15.55
CA ASP A 165 9.20 -9.30 -16.34
C ASP A 165 8.01 -8.68 -15.61
N ILE A 166 6.91 -8.51 -16.30
CA ILE A 166 5.65 -8.05 -15.73
C ILE A 166 4.73 -9.25 -15.54
N ALA A 167 4.35 -9.50 -14.31
CA ALA A 167 3.43 -10.56 -13.95
C ALA A 167 2.03 -10.03 -13.66
N LEU A 168 1.02 -10.80 -14.08
CA LEU A 168 -0.37 -10.68 -13.66
C LEU A 168 -0.66 -11.74 -12.61
N ILE A 169 -1.14 -11.30 -11.46
CA ILE A 169 -1.49 -12.19 -10.34
C ILE A 169 -2.99 -12.15 -10.10
N GLU A 170 -3.67 -13.28 -10.22
CA GLU A 170 -5.06 -13.42 -9.81
C GLU A 170 -5.14 -13.53 -8.29
N VAL A 171 -5.79 -12.57 -7.65
CA VAL A 171 -5.80 -12.45 -6.17
C VAL A 171 -6.54 -13.61 -5.52
N SER A 172 -7.61 -14.11 -6.14
CA SER A 172 -8.42 -15.20 -5.59
C SER A 172 -7.67 -16.53 -5.53
N SER A 173 -6.99 -16.91 -6.61
CA SER A 173 -6.25 -18.17 -6.72
C SER A 173 -4.78 -18.06 -6.32
N GLY A 174 -4.17 -16.87 -6.49
CA GLY A 174 -2.71 -16.66 -6.42
C GLY A 174 -1.98 -17.11 -7.68
N LYS A 175 -2.71 -17.37 -8.79
CA LYS A 175 -2.10 -17.75 -10.06
C LYS A 175 -1.30 -16.57 -10.61
N VAL A 176 -0.03 -16.83 -10.90
CA VAL A 176 0.89 -15.88 -11.54
C VAL A 176 0.96 -16.22 -13.04
N THR A 177 0.81 -15.20 -13.87
CA THR A 177 0.97 -15.30 -15.33
C THR A 177 1.99 -14.27 -15.76
N ASP A 178 3.06 -14.72 -16.40
CA ASP A 178 4.04 -13.86 -17.03
C ASP A 178 3.42 -13.22 -18.29
N LEU A 179 3.54 -11.91 -18.40
CA LEU A 179 2.99 -11.16 -19.53
C LEU A 179 4.03 -10.77 -20.57
N THR A 180 5.30 -10.75 -20.20
CA THR A 180 6.33 -10.14 -21.06
C THR A 180 7.52 -11.06 -21.39
N GLU A 181 7.62 -12.25 -20.93
CA GLU A 181 8.59 -13.33 -21.20
C GLU A 181 9.62 -12.98 -22.32
N SER A 182 10.41 -11.92 -22.12
CA SER A 182 11.20 -11.29 -23.20
C SER A 182 12.68 -11.43 -23.00
N GLY A 183 13.31 -11.90 -22.09
CA GLY A 183 14.76 -11.93 -21.88
C GLY A 183 15.43 -10.56 -21.73
N TYR A 184 14.64 -9.48 -21.61
CA TYR A 184 15.03 -8.11 -21.29
C TYR A 184 14.28 -7.64 -20.06
N SER A 185 14.82 -6.63 -19.35
CA SER A 185 14.11 -6.06 -18.22
C SER A 185 12.94 -5.18 -18.69
N ASP A 186 11.75 -5.60 -18.34
CA ASP A 186 10.50 -4.88 -18.58
C ASP A 186 10.03 -4.18 -17.31
N GLY A 187 9.44 -3.00 -17.44
CA GLY A 187 8.95 -2.21 -16.32
C GLY A 187 7.95 -1.15 -16.74
N SER A 188 7.44 -0.38 -15.77
CA SER A 188 6.54 0.74 -16.04
C SER A 188 5.20 0.36 -16.66
N PHE A 189 4.44 -0.47 -16.00
CA PHE A 189 3.09 -0.85 -16.41
C PHE A 189 2.01 0.08 -15.83
N ARG A 190 0.86 0.13 -16.49
CA ARG A 190 -0.36 0.80 -16.02
C ARG A 190 -1.60 0.06 -16.51
N TRP A 191 -2.66 0.11 -15.70
CA TRP A 191 -3.98 -0.29 -16.16
C TRP A 191 -4.55 0.78 -17.09
N ALA A 192 -5.14 0.36 -18.20
CA ALA A 192 -5.96 1.24 -19.00
C ALA A 192 -7.34 1.38 -18.33
N LEU A 193 -7.82 2.62 -18.22
CA LEU A 193 -9.21 2.87 -17.88
C LEU A 193 -10.02 2.59 -19.17
N GLY A 194 -10.87 1.58 -19.13
CA GLY A 194 -11.80 1.25 -20.20
C GLY A 194 -12.98 2.24 -20.24
#